data_4f97d6621b40e2d607cd3c57abf2e778
#
_entry.id   4f97d6621b40e2d607cd3c57abf2e778
#
_cell.length_a   1.000
_cell.length_b   1.000
_cell.length_c   1.000
_cell.angle_alpha   90.00
_cell.angle_beta   90.00
_cell.angle_gamma   90.00
#
_symmetry.space_group_name_H-M   'P 1'
#
loop_
_entity.id
_entity.type
_entity.pdbx_description
1 polymer ?
#
loop_
_entity_poly.entity_id
_entity_poly.type
_entity_poly.pdbx_seq_one_letter_code
_entity_poly.pdbx_strand_id
1 'polypeptide(L)'
;MRKWVLTFVTLSLLATLVVACGPKPTPEKKFRVGMVTDVGGIDDKSFNATSWQGMELAKQELGVDVAYLESQQQADYAANITQFIDQGYDMIITVGFLLGDDTKKFAEQNPNVKFAIVDFAYDPPIPNVLGLTFATDEAAFLAGYLAAGMTKTGKVGTFGGIKIPPVTIFMVGFEYGVNYYNQKHGTNVQVLGWNTAKDEGLFVGNFESTDDGRRAGEDLIAEGADIIMPVAGPVGLGTAAAVKDHPGTMLIGVDTDWCISAAEYCPVVLTSVMKNMHIAVRDAIKMAKEGTFQGGVYVGTLKNGGVGIAPFHEFDDDVPASLKAELEEVAKGIKDGTIDTGWK
;
A
#
# COMPACT_ATOMS: atom_id res chain seq x y z
N MET A 1 -76.67 -26.50 -69.17
CA MET A 1 -75.35 -27.00 -68.81
C MET A 1 -74.61 -25.80 -68.25
N ARG A 2 -74.68 -25.64 -66.95
CA ARG A 2 -74.42 -24.39 -66.27
C ARG A 2 -73.11 -24.49 -65.55
N LYS A 3 -72.12 -23.71 -65.97
CA LYS A 3 -70.81 -23.59 -65.29
C LYS A 3 -70.92 -22.69 -64.11
N TRP A 4 -70.65 -23.16 -62.94
CA TRP A 4 -70.46 -22.37 -61.73
C TRP A 4 -68.96 -22.08 -61.56
N VAL A 5 -68.69 -20.78 -61.57
CA VAL A 5 -67.32 -20.30 -61.25
C VAL A 5 -67.34 -19.98 -59.75
N LEU A 6 -66.55 -20.73 -58.98
CA LEU A 6 -66.27 -20.43 -57.60
C LEU A 6 -65.15 -19.39 -57.55
N THR A 7 -65.51 -18.20 -57.10
CA THR A 7 -64.52 -17.17 -56.82
C THR A 7 -63.98 -17.35 -55.37
N PHE A 8 -62.72 -17.78 -55.25
CA PHE A 8 -62.03 -17.81 -53.97
C PHE A 8 -61.56 -16.39 -53.62
N VAL A 9 -62.18 -15.80 -52.60
CA VAL A 9 -61.65 -14.57 -51.95
C VAL A 9 -60.55 -14.99 -51.03
N THR A 10 -59.31 -14.77 -51.42
CA THR A 10 -58.16 -14.87 -50.51
C THR A 10 -58.10 -13.64 -49.64
N LEU A 11 -58.51 -13.79 -48.37
CA LEU A 11 -58.35 -12.79 -47.33
C LEU A 11 -56.88 -12.81 -46.88
N SER A 12 -56.06 -11.92 -47.41
CA SER A 12 -54.70 -11.72 -46.96
C SER A 12 -54.70 -11.09 -45.58
N LEU A 13 -54.44 -11.90 -44.55
CA LEU A 13 -54.21 -11.41 -43.20
C LEU A 13 -52.83 -10.73 -43.18
N LEU A 14 -52.80 -9.42 -43.27
CA LEU A 14 -51.60 -8.62 -43.01
C LEU A 14 -51.34 -8.63 -41.48
N ALA A 15 -50.55 -9.59 -41.02
CA ALA A 15 -50.04 -9.56 -39.66
C ALA A 15 -48.98 -8.46 -39.56
N THR A 16 -49.41 -7.27 -39.09
CA THR A 16 -48.49 -6.23 -38.69
C THR A 16 -47.69 -6.69 -37.47
N LEU A 17 -46.46 -7.08 -37.69
CA LEU A 17 -45.43 -7.26 -36.63
C LEU A 17 -45.20 -5.89 -35.99
N VAL A 18 -45.94 -5.61 -34.94
CA VAL A 18 -45.56 -4.53 -34.02
C VAL A 18 -44.29 -5.00 -33.30
N VAL A 19 -43.12 -4.68 -33.87
CA VAL A 19 -41.85 -4.76 -33.16
C VAL A 19 -42.00 -3.77 -32.01
N ALA A 20 -42.34 -4.29 -30.83
CA ALA A 20 -42.31 -3.53 -29.61
C ALA A 20 -40.84 -3.11 -29.39
N CYS A 21 -40.49 -1.87 -29.75
CA CYS A 21 -39.29 -1.22 -29.25
C CYS A 21 -39.53 -1.04 -27.74
N GLY A 22 -39.19 -2.08 -26.96
CA GLY A 22 -38.98 -1.91 -25.53
C GLY A 22 -37.92 -0.82 -25.32
N PRO A 23 -38.06 -0.02 -24.27
CA PRO A 23 -37.03 0.95 -23.96
C PRO A 23 -35.72 0.23 -23.94
N LYS A 24 -34.72 0.70 -24.72
CA LYS A 24 -33.34 0.19 -24.61
C LYS A 24 -32.97 0.28 -23.14
N PRO A 25 -32.43 -0.78 -22.52
CA PRO A 25 -31.97 -0.70 -21.16
C PRO A 25 -31.01 0.49 -21.09
N THR A 26 -31.33 1.46 -20.27
CA THR A 26 -30.41 2.56 -19.96
C THR A 26 -29.14 1.90 -19.47
N PRO A 27 -27.96 2.22 -20.03
CA PRO A 27 -26.71 1.63 -19.52
C PRO A 27 -26.66 1.88 -18.01
N GLU A 28 -26.53 0.82 -17.25
CA GLU A 28 -26.39 0.92 -15.79
C GLU A 28 -25.19 1.82 -15.50
N LYS A 29 -25.41 2.90 -14.73
CA LYS A 29 -24.34 3.82 -14.37
C LYS A 29 -23.31 3.02 -13.57
N LYS A 30 -22.13 2.80 -14.14
CA LYS A 30 -21.06 2.12 -13.43
C LYS A 30 -20.59 2.95 -12.23
N PHE A 31 -20.28 2.28 -11.14
CA PHE A 31 -19.66 2.88 -9.97
C PHE A 31 -18.24 3.35 -10.35
N ARG A 32 -17.93 4.62 -10.10
CA ARG A 32 -16.70 5.27 -10.55
C ARG A 32 -15.83 5.63 -9.34
N VAL A 33 -14.57 5.24 -9.38
CA VAL A 33 -13.60 5.49 -8.31
C VAL A 33 -12.39 6.23 -8.86
N GLY A 34 -12.08 7.38 -8.26
CA GLY A 34 -10.88 8.16 -8.55
C GLY A 34 -9.80 7.92 -7.50
N MET A 35 -8.54 7.87 -7.89
CA MET A 35 -7.39 7.85 -6.98
C MET A 35 -6.55 9.09 -7.17
N VAL A 36 -6.23 9.78 -6.08
CA VAL A 36 -5.25 10.88 -6.06
C VAL A 36 -4.00 10.37 -5.37
N THR A 37 -2.88 10.38 -6.10
CA THR A 37 -1.60 9.94 -5.53
C THR A 37 -0.95 11.03 -4.69
N ASP A 38 -0.10 10.62 -3.76
CA ASP A 38 0.97 11.47 -3.24
C ASP A 38 2.01 11.76 -4.34
N VAL A 39 3.05 12.50 -4.02
CA VAL A 39 4.20 12.69 -4.91
C VAL A 39 4.88 11.35 -5.23
N GLY A 40 5.46 11.22 -6.42
CA GLY A 40 6.12 9.99 -6.88
C GLY A 40 5.34 9.18 -7.93
N GLY A 41 4.04 9.46 -8.11
CA GLY A 41 3.22 8.82 -9.15
C GLY A 41 2.96 7.33 -8.95
N ILE A 42 2.24 6.69 -9.87
CA ILE A 42 1.86 5.25 -9.77
C ILE A 42 2.98 4.28 -10.15
N ASP A 43 4.08 4.78 -10.73
CA ASP A 43 5.23 3.97 -11.14
C ASP A 43 6.34 3.91 -10.07
N ASP A 44 6.04 4.31 -8.84
CA ASP A 44 6.97 4.37 -7.71
C ASP A 44 7.48 3.00 -7.22
N LYS A 45 6.95 1.91 -7.78
CA LYS A 45 7.24 0.50 -7.43
C LYS A 45 7.00 0.16 -5.96
N SER A 46 6.32 1.01 -5.21
CA SER A 46 6.11 0.91 -3.76
C SER A 46 4.70 1.37 -3.38
N PHE A 47 4.57 2.52 -2.74
CA PHE A 47 3.38 3.00 -2.05
C PHE A 47 2.18 3.29 -2.97
N ASN A 48 2.37 4.20 -3.94
CA ASN A 48 1.30 4.55 -4.88
C ASN A 48 0.99 3.39 -5.84
N ALA A 49 2.02 2.70 -6.34
CA ALA A 49 1.86 1.53 -7.21
C ALA A 49 1.02 0.44 -6.54
N THR A 50 1.28 0.15 -5.25
CA THR A 50 0.53 -0.87 -4.50
C THR A 50 -0.92 -0.44 -4.26
N SER A 51 -1.18 0.84 -4.00
CA SER A 51 -2.52 1.38 -3.87
C SER A 51 -3.29 1.32 -5.20
N TRP A 52 -2.63 1.66 -6.31
CA TRP A 52 -3.19 1.54 -7.65
C TRP A 52 -3.53 0.10 -8.03
N GLN A 53 -2.70 -0.87 -7.64
CA GLN A 53 -3.01 -2.29 -7.81
C GLN A 53 -4.37 -2.65 -7.17
N GLY A 54 -4.71 -2.06 -6.02
CA GLY A 54 -6.02 -2.24 -5.38
C GLY A 54 -7.18 -1.69 -6.23
N MET A 55 -6.97 -0.58 -6.93
CA MET A 55 -7.93 -0.02 -7.89
C MET A 55 -8.14 -0.97 -9.08
N GLU A 56 -7.06 -1.51 -9.65
CA GLU A 56 -7.14 -2.46 -10.76
C GLU A 56 -7.80 -3.79 -10.34
N LEU A 57 -7.54 -4.28 -9.13
CA LEU A 57 -8.25 -5.44 -8.57
C LEU A 57 -9.76 -5.16 -8.45
N ALA A 58 -10.15 -4.00 -7.94
CA ALA A 58 -11.54 -3.60 -7.84
C ALA A 58 -12.20 -3.51 -9.22
N LYS A 59 -11.51 -2.98 -10.22
CA LYS A 59 -12.00 -2.96 -11.61
C LYS A 59 -12.25 -4.36 -12.16
N GLN A 60 -11.32 -5.29 -11.93
CA GLN A 60 -11.41 -6.67 -12.42
C GLN A 60 -12.49 -7.48 -11.68
N GLU A 61 -12.53 -7.40 -10.35
CA GLU A 61 -13.39 -8.23 -9.52
C GLU A 61 -14.81 -7.65 -9.38
N LEU A 62 -14.92 -6.32 -9.34
CA LEU A 62 -16.17 -5.62 -9.04
C LEU A 62 -16.78 -4.93 -10.26
N GLY A 63 -16.06 -4.79 -11.38
CA GLY A 63 -16.55 -4.13 -12.59
C GLY A 63 -16.77 -2.62 -12.44
N VAL A 64 -16.07 -1.97 -11.51
CA VAL A 64 -16.06 -0.51 -11.33
C VAL A 64 -15.19 0.16 -12.40
N ASP A 65 -15.45 1.42 -12.69
CA ASP A 65 -14.55 2.23 -13.52
C ASP A 65 -13.56 2.96 -12.60
N VAL A 66 -12.27 2.87 -12.92
CA VAL A 66 -11.20 3.47 -12.11
C VAL A 66 -10.37 4.44 -12.94
N ALA A 67 -9.90 5.50 -12.30
CA ALA A 67 -8.95 6.47 -12.84
C ALA A 67 -8.04 7.01 -11.74
N TYR A 68 -6.92 7.58 -12.11
CA TYR A 68 -6.02 8.26 -11.18
C TYR A 68 -5.61 9.63 -11.69
N LEU A 69 -5.19 10.47 -10.75
CA LEU A 69 -4.50 11.74 -10.98
C LEU A 69 -3.26 11.75 -10.10
N GLU A 70 -2.12 11.98 -10.72
CA GLU A 70 -0.85 12.11 -10.03
C GLU A 70 -0.65 13.53 -9.53
N SER A 71 -0.09 13.65 -8.33
CA SER A 71 0.30 14.94 -7.77
C SER A 71 1.81 15.07 -7.84
N GLN A 72 2.28 16.20 -8.37
CA GLN A 72 3.71 16.51 -8.44
C GLN A 72 4.19 17.28 -7.19
N GLN A 73 3.24 17.86 -6.46
CA GLN A 73 3.45 18.61 -5.23
C GLN A 73 2.16 18.66 -4.42
N GLN A 74 2.26 19.00 -3.14
CA GLN A 74 1.08 19.08 -2.27
C GLN A 74 0.02 20.09 -2.76
N ALA A 75 0.44 21.16 -3.44
CA ALA A 75 -0.49 22.15 -3.99
C ALA A 75 -1.46 21.56 -5.04
N ASP A 76 -1.15 20.39 -5.61
CA ASP A 76 -1.99 19.73 -6.63
C ASP A 76 -3.13 18.92 -6.00
N TYR A 77 -3.04 18.54 -4.72
CA TYR A 77 -4.01 17.65 -4.04
C TYR A 77 -5.45 18.16 -4.14
N ALA A 78 -5.67 19.41 -3.76
CA ALA A 78 -6.99 20.02 -3.79
C ALA A 78 -7.60 20.06 -5.21
N ALA A 79 -6.80 20.38 -6.21
CA ALA A 79 -7.23 20.43 -7.61
C ALA A 79 -7.59 19.04 -8.15
N ASN A 80 -6.77 18.03 -7.83
CA ASN A 80 -7.00 16.66 -8.25
C ASN A 80 -8.27 16.06 -7.61
N ILE A 81 -8.48 16.28 -6.31
CA ILE A 81 -9.71 15.86 -5.62
C ILE A 81 -10.93 16.54 -6.23
N THR A 82 -10.87 17.88 -6.45
CA THR A 82 -11.95 18.67 -7.05
C THR A 82 -12.34 18.11 -8.42
N GLN A 83 -11.35 17.78 -9.25
CA GLN A 83 -11.60 17.25 -10.59
C GLN A 83 -12.44 15.97 -10.58
N PHE A 84 -12.19 15.04 -9.65
CA PHE A 84 -13.01 13.83 -9.51
C PHE A 84 -14.42 14.13 -9.00
N ILE A 85 -14.57 15.06 -8.05
CA ILE A 85 -15.87 15.49 -7.53
C ILE A 85 -16.70 16.11 -8.67
N ASP A 86 -16.14 17.05 -9.43
CA ASP A 86 -16.83 17.75 -10.52
C ASP A 86 -17.24 16.81 -11.65
N GLN A 87 -16.47 15.76 -11.88
CA GLN A 87 -16.79 14.71 -12.85
C GLN A 87 -17.82 13.69 -12.31
N GLY A 88 -18.27 13.82 -11.06
CA GLY A 88 -19.28 12.97 -10.45
C GLY A 88 -18.83 11.54 -10.18
N TYR A 89 -17.61 11.37 -9.67
CA TYR A 89 -17.12 10.10 -9.14
C TYR A 89 -17.86 9.74 -7.86
N ASP A 90 -18.13 8.45 -7.66
CA ASP A 90 -18.91 7.96 -6.52
C ASP A 90 -18.01 7.76 -5.28
N MET A 91 -16.71 7.49 -5.50
CA MET A 91 -15.69 7.34 -4.45
C MET A 91 -14.36 7.93 -4.88
N ILE A 92 -13.61 8.46 -3.91
CA ILE A 92 -12.24 8.97 -4.10
C ILE A 92 -11.32 8.30 -3.07
N ILE A 93 -10.23 7.73 -3.56
CA ILE A 93 -9.13 7.21 -2.75
C ILE A 93 -8.01 8.26 -2.76
N THR A 94 -7.62 8.74 -1.60
CA THR A 94 -6.45 9.61 -1.44
C THR A 94 -5.32 8.80 -0.83
N VAL A 95 -4.14 8.86 -1.45
CA VAL A 95 -3.02 7.98 -1.09
C VAL A 95 -1.94 8.80 -0.41
N GLY A 96 -1.84 8.67 0.91
CA GLY A 96 -0.77 9.27 1.70
C GLY A 96 -1.22 10.23 2.80
N PHE A 97 -0.42 10.23 3.87
CA PHE A 97 -0.62 11.03 5.08
C PHE A 97 -0.80 12.53 4.78
N LEU A 98 -0.03 13.05 3.81
CA LEU A 98 -0.02 14.49 3.49
C LEU A 98 -1.33 14.97 2.84
N LEU A 99 -2.19 14.07 2.35
CA LEU A 99 -3.52 14.41 1.82
C LEU A 99 -4.59 14.53 2.92
N GLY A 100 -4.24 14.34 4.20
CA GLY A 100 -5.18 14.31 5.31
C GLY A 100 -6.08 15.54 5.39
N ASP A 101 -5.51 16.75 5.36
CA ASP A 101 -6.28 18.00 5.48
C ASP A 101 -7.20 18.24 4.28
N ASP A 102 -6.72 18.00 3.06
CA ASP A 102 -7.53 18.15 1.87
C ASP A 102 -8.65 17.11 1.82
N THR A 103 -8.37 15.85 2.14
CA THR A 103 -9.40 14.79 2.20
C THR A 103 -10.50 15.15 3.18
N LYS A 104 -10.15 15.63 4.39
CA LYS A 104 -11.14 16.10 5.38
C LYS A 104 -12.02 17.19 4.81
N LYS A 105 -11.40 18.25 4.31
CA LYS A 105 -12.09 19.42 3.74
C LYS A 105 -13.10 19.04 2.67
N PHE A 106 -12.67 18.23 1.70
CA PHE A 106 -13.55 17.84 0.59
C PHE A 106 -14.60 16.81 0.99
N ALA A 107 -14.31 15.91 1.91
CA ALA A 107 -15.29 14.97 2.43
C ALA A 107 -16.41 15.66 3.20
N GLU A 108 -16.11 16.63 4.05
CA GLU A 108 -17.09 17.43 4.78
C GLU A 108 -17.99 18.26 3.84
N GLN A 109 -17.43 18.78 2.75
CA GLN A 109 -18.17 19.55 1.74
C GLN A 109 -19.01 18.66 0.80
N ASN A 110 -18.69 17.37 0.69
CA ASN A 110 -19.31 16.43 -0.25
C ASN A 110 -19.78 15.15 0.46
N PRO A 111 -20.80 15.21 1.34
CA PRO A 111 -21.19 14.09 2.19
C PRO A 111 -21.73 12.87 1.42
N ASN A 112 -22.10 13.03 0.15
CA ASN A 112 -22.57 11.96 -0.71
C ASN A 112 -21.44 11.21 -1.43
N VAL A 113 -20.23 11.78 -1.52
CA VAL A 113 -19.06 11.14 -2.08
C VAL A 113 -18.38 10.32 -0.96
N LYS A 114 -17.99 9.09 -1.25
CA LYS A 114 -17.22 8.26 -0.32
C LYS A 114 -15.74 8.55 -0.50
N PHE A 115 -15.02 8.55 0.62
CA PHE A 115 -13.57 8.71 0.62
C PHE A 115 -12.91 7.55 1.37
N ALA A 116 -11.77 7.10 0.89
CA ALA A 116 -10.82 6.38 1.73
C ALA A 116 -9.45 7.05 1.63
N ILE A 117 -8.72 7.06 2.72
CA ILE A 117 -7.38 7.64 2.76
C ILE A 117 -6.38 6.61 3.29
N VAL A 118 -5.27 6.44 2.57
CA VAL A 118 -4.18 5.54 2.98
C VAL A 118 -3.24 6.27 3.92
N ASP A 119 -2.86 5.61 5.02
CA ASP A 119 -1.93 6.08 6.04
C ASP A 119 -2.43 7.29 6.87
N PHE A 120 -3.73 7.50 6.92
CA PHE A 120 -4.31 8.52 7.77
C PHE A 120 -5.66 8.06 8.34
N ALA A 121 -6.01 8.59 9.52
CA ALA A 121 -7.33 8.42 10.13
C ALA A 121 -7.70 9.67 10.90
N TYR A 122 -9.00 9.89 11.10
CA TYR A 122 -9.53 11.05 11.81
C TYR A 122 -10.12 10.64 13.15
N ASP A 123 -9.86 11.47 14.16
CA ASP A 123 -10.51 11.40 15.46
C ASP A 123 -11.10 12.78 15.82
N PRO A 124 -12.44 12.92 15.91
CA PRO A 124 -13.44 11.88 15.65
C PRO A 124 -13.55 11.48 14.18
N PRO A 125 -14.05 10.26 13.87
CA PRO A 125 -14.21 9.78 12.51
C PRO A 125 -15.17 10.64 11.68
N ILE A 126 -14.85 10.83 10.39
CA ILE A 126 -15.71 11.52 9.43
C ILE A 126 -16.65 10.49 8.77
N PRO A 127 -18.00 10.68 8.76
CA PRO A 127 -18.94 9.63 8.39
C PRO A 127 -18.77 9.04 6.99
N ASN A 128 -18.24 9.80 6.03
CA ASN A 128 -18.02 9.38 4.64
C ASN A 128 -16.53 9.15 4.32
N VAL A 129 -15.66 9.02 5.34
CA VAL A 129 -14.23 8.72 5.17
C VAL A 129 -13.83 7.46 5.92
N LEU A 130 -13.19 6.53 5.23
CA LEU A 130 -12.53 5.36 5.82
C LEU A 130 -11.02 5.56 5.81
N GLY A 131 -10.40 5.66 6.98
CA GLY A 131 -8.95 5.65 7.12
C GLY A 131 -8.41 4.23 6.95
N LEU A 132 -7.42 4.05 6.11
CA LEU A 132 -6.73 2.79 5.87
C LEU A 132 -5.33 2.87 6.50
N THR A 133 -5.21 2.48 7.76
CA THR A 133 -3.96 2.50 8.52
C THR A 133 -3.38 1.11 8.67
N PHE A 134 -2.10 1.01 9.00
CA PHE A 134 -1.38 -0.24 9.04
C PHE A 134 -0.42 -0.28 10.24
N ALA A 135 -0.46 -1.35 11.02
CA ALA A 135 0.47 -1.65 12.09
C ALA A 135 1.79 -2.18 11.50
N THR A 136 2.48 -1.32 10.76
CA THR A 136 3.73 -1.70 10.06
C THR A 136 4.88 -1.96 11.02
N ASP A 137 4.79 -1.46 12.26
CA ASP A 137 5.68 -1.83 13.37
C ASP A 137 5.72 -3.33 13.61
N GLU A 138 4.57 -4.04 13.48
CA GLU A 138 4.50 -5.49 13.65
C GLU A 138 5.37 -6.22 12.62
N ALA A 139 5.29 -5.85 11.35
CA ALA A 139 6.06 -6.48 10.28
C ALA A 139 7.52 -5.99 10.27
N ALA A 140 7.74 -4.71 10.56
CA ALA A 140 9.09 -4.14 10.69
C ALA A 140 9.86 -4.74 11.88
N PHE A 141 9.17 -5.11 12.96
CA PHE A 141 9.76 -5.85 14.06
C PHE A 141 10.34 -7.20 13.59
N LEU A 142 9.59 -7.95 12.79
CA LEU A 142 10.06 -9.20 12.21
C LEU A 142 11.28 -8.98 11.30
N ALA A 143 11.26 -7.91 10.50
CA ALA A 143 12.38 -7.55 9.64
C ALA A 143 13.62 -7.13 10.45
N GLY A 144 13.45 -6.40 11.54
CA GLY A 144 14.53 -6.04 12.46
C GLY A 144 15.13 -7.26 13.17
N TYR A 145 14.27 -8.18 13.62
CA TYR A 145 14.70 -9.45 14.21
C TYR A 145 15.51 -10.29 13.21
N LEU A 146 15.02 -10.41 11.98
CA LEU A 146 15.72 -11.07 10.88
C LEU A 146 17.07 -10.41 10.60
N ALA A 147 17.10 -9.08 10.47
CA ALA A 147 18.32 -8.33 10.22
C ALA A 147 19.37 -8.56 11.30
N ALA A 148 18.96 -8.57 12.56
CA ALA A 148 19.87 -8.85 13.68
C ALA A 148 20.43 -10.28 13.64
N GLY A 149 19.67 -11.26 13.16
CA GLY A 149 20.12 -12.64 13.00
C GLY A 149 21.00 -12.87 11.78
N MET A 150 20.94 -12.00 10.77
CA MET A 150 21.64 -12.13 9.49
C MET A 150 22.88 -11.24 9.37
N THR A 151 22.97 -10.15 10.14
CA THR A 151 24.10 -9.23 10.07
C THR A 151 25.44 -9.92 10.39
N LYS A 152 26.47 -9.56 9.64
CA LYS A 152 27.86 -10.01 9.85
C LYS A 152 28.71 -8.96 10.55
N THR A 153 28.33 -7.69 10.42
CA THR A 153 29.04 -6.57 11.03
C THR A 153 28.56 -6.24 12.44
N GLY A 154 27.37 -6.71 12.82
CA GLY A 154 26.67 -6.32 14.04
C GLY A 154 26.07 -4.92 13.96
N LYS A 155 25.94 -4.35 12.76
CA LYS A 155 25.32 -3.06 12.52
C LYS A 155 24.30 -3.15 11.38
N VAL A 156 23.09 -2.70 11.64
CA VAL A 156 22.04 -2.57 10.65
C VAL A 156 21.57 -1.12 10.58
N GLY A 157 20.99 -0.71 9.47
CA GLY A 157 20.62 0.70 9.27
C GLY A 157 19.18 0.88 8.86
N THR A 158 18.59 2.03 9.19
CA THR A 158 17.32 2.48 8.66
C THR A 158 17.31 4.00 8.55
N PHE A 159 16.55 4.53 7.60
CA PHE A 159 16.27 5.96 7.50
C PHE A 159 14.88 6.17 6.90
N GLY A 160 14.33 7.38 7.06
CA GLY A 160 13.04 7.75 6.51
C GLY A 160 13.12 8.76 5.38
N GLY A 161 12.06 8.83 4.59
CA GLY A 161 11.84 9.94 3.65
C GLY A 161 11.61 11.23 4.42
N ILE A 162 10.41 11.42 4.95
CA ILE A 162 10.02 12.55 5.80
C ILE A 162 9.63 12.02 7.18
N LYS A 163 9.90 12.78 8.24
CA LYS A 163 9.53 12.38 9.61
C LYS A 163 8.02 12.56 9.83
N ILE A 164 7.26 11.54 9.48
CA ILE A 164 5.81 11.45 9.69
C ILE A 164 5.45 10.09 10.30
N PRO A 165 4.31 9.96 11.01
CA PRO A 165 3.94 8.73 11.70
C PRO A 165 3.99 7.45 10.86
N PRO A 166 3.47 7.41 9.61
CA PRO A 166 3.53 6.19 8.79
C PRO A 166 4.94 5.80 8.31
N VAL A 167 5.95 6.64 8.54
CA VAL A 167 7.38 6.36 8.31
C VAL A 167 8.03 5.91 9.61
N THR A 168 7.87 6.68 10.69
CA THR A 168 8.54 6.39 11.96
C THR A 168 8.07 5.09 12.59
N ILE A 169 6.81 4.67 12.36
CA ILE A 169 6.29 3.38 12.82
C ILE A 169 7.11 2.18 12.31
N PHE A 170 7.59 2.19 11.07
CA PHE A 170 8.50 1.16 10.57
C PHE A 170 9.84 1.17 11.32
N MET A 171 10.41 2.37 11.49
CA MET A 171 11.73 2.53 12.12
C MET A 171 11.72 2.11 13.58
N VAL A 172 10.62 2.41 14.30
CA VAL A 172 10.39 1.94 15.68
C VAL A 172 10.31 0.42 15.74
N GLY A 173 9.43 -0.19 14.92
CA GLY A 173 9.29 -1.64 14.88
C GLY A 173 10.60 -2.35 14.56
N PHE A 174 11.34 -1.83 13.59
CA PHE A 174 12.66 -2.36 13.21
C PHE A 174 13.65 -2.33 14.37
N GLU A 175 13.81 -1.20 15.04
CA GLU A 175 14.71 -1.09 16.20
C GLU A 175 14.29 -2.03 17.34
N TYR A 176 12.99 -2.11 17.63
CA TYR A 176 12.49 -3.01 18.66
C TYR A 176 12.71 -4.48 18.32
N GLY A 177 12.59 -4.87 17.06
CA GLY A 177 12.91 -6.21 16.59
C GLY A 177 14.38 -6.57 16.79
N VAL A 178 15.29 -5.65 16.43
CA VAL A 178 16.75 -5.80 16.67
C VAL A 178 17.04 -5.94 18.16
N ASN A 179 16.45 -5.07 19.00
CA ASN A 179 16.64 -5.11 20.45
C ASN A 179 16.10 -6.39 21.07
N TYR A 180 14.97 -6.89 20.59
CA TYR A 180 14.40 -8.16 21.05
C TYR A 180 15.30 -9.36 20.69
N TYR A 181 15.89 -9.37 19.48
CA TYR A 181 16.90 -10.36 19.10
C TYR A 181 18.11 -10.30 20.04
N ASN A 182 18.64 -9.10 20.28
CA ASN A 182 19.77 -8.89 21.21
C ASN A 182 19.48 -9.44 22.60
N GLN A 183 18.28 -9.18 23.14
CA GLN A 183 17.88 -9.68 24.44
C GLN A 183 17.79 -11.20 24.47
N LYS A 184 17.23 -11.82 23.43
CA LYS A 184 17.02 -13.27 23.35
C LYS A 184 18.32 -14.03 23.17
N HIS A 185 19.30 -13.47 22.42
CA HIS A 185 20.55 -14.14 22.06
C HIS A 185 21.79 -13.62 22.81
N GLY A 186 21.65 -12.59 23.64
CA GLY A 186 22.80 -11.99 24.34
C GLY A 186 23.78 -11.28 23.39
N THR A 187 23.30 -10.76 22.26
CA THR A 187 24.09 -10.03 21.26
C THR A 187 23.99 -8.51 21.49
N ASN A 188 24.70 -7.72 20.68
CA ASN A 188 24.69 -6.26 20.75
C ASN A 188 24.70 -5.65 19.32
N VAL A 189 23.74 -6.07 18.49
CA VAL A 189 23.55 -5.49 17.16
C VAL A 189 23.05 -4.05 17.31
N GLN A 190 23.67 -3.13 16.59
CA GLN A 190 23.35 -1.69 16.64
C GLN A 190 22.47 -1.31 15.47
N VAL A 191 21.49 -0.44 15.73
CA VAL A 191 20.69 0.23 14.69
C VAL A 191 21.26 1.60 14.43
N LEU A 192 21.66 1.87 13.19
CA LEU A 192 22.10 3.17 12.71
C LEU A 192 20.92 3.91 12.06
N GLY A 193 20.92 5.22 12.15
CA GLY A 193 19.94 6.10 11.49
C GLY A 193 18.58 6.24 12.19
N TRP A 194 18.36 5.57 13.35
CA TRP A 194 17.17 5.76 14.17
C TRP A 194 17.43 5.46 15.64
N ASN A 195 16.75 6.21 16.50
CA ASN A 195 16.73 5.97 17.94
C ASN A 195 15.35 6.34 18.52
N THR A 196 14.55 5.35 18.84
CA THR A 196 13.17 5.53 19.37
C THR A 196 13.13 6.29 20.70
N ALA A 197 14.10 6.04 21.59
CA ALA A 197 14.12 6.68 22.91
C ALA A 197 14.33 8.20 22.83
N LYS A 198 14.98 8.68 21.77
CA LYS A 198 15.22 10.10 21.51
C LYS A 198 14.23 10.69 20.50
N ASP A 199 13.46 9.83 19.82
CA ASP A 199 12.66 10.22 18.65
C ASP A 199 13.49 10.98 17.61
N GLU A 200 14.72 10.50 17.33
CA GLU A 200 15.68 11.12 16.42
C GLU A 200 16.17 10.10 15.38
N GLY A 201 16.40 10.56 14.16
CA GLY A 201 16.92 9.72 13.10
C GLY A 201 17.30 10.44 11.83
N LEU A 202 17.76 9.65 10.85
CA LEU A 202 18.12 10.13 9.52
C LEU A 202 16.85 10.22 8.65
N PHE A 203 16.62 11.39 8.06
CA PHE A 203 15.54 11.63 7.09
C PHE A 203 16.10 12.43 5.91
N VAL A 204 15.79 11.99 4.70
CA VAL A 204 16.29 12.67 3.49
C VAL A 204 15.45 13.88 3.09
N GLY A 205 14.25 14.04 3.67
CA GLY A 205 13.38 15.20 3.48
C GLY A 205 12.44 15.12 2.29
N ASN A 206 12.39 13.98 1.58
CA ASN A 206 11.52 13.78 0.42
C ASN A 206 11.21 12.29 0.19
N PHE A 207 10.32 11.99 -0.82
CA PHE A 207 10.00 10.63 -1.27
C PHE A 207 10.28 10.43 -2.77
N GLU A 208 11.12 11.24 -3.40
CA GLU A 208 11.28 11.26 -4.86
C GLU A 208 12.73 11.05 -5.30
N SER A 209 13.70 11.61 -4.57
CA SER A 209 15.11 11.64 -4.98
C SER A 209 15.82 10.32 -4.70
N THR A 210 15.98 9.50 -5.75
CA THR A 210 16.82 8.29 -5.67
C THR A 210 18.28 8.60 -5.36
N ASP A 211 18.78 9.78 -5.76
CA ASP A 211 20.14 10.22 -5.42
C ASP A 211 20.32 10.46 -3.92
N ASP A 212 19.30 11.00 -3.24
CA ASP A 212 19.33 11.15 -1.78
C ASP A 212 19.29 9.78 -1.09
N GLY A 213 18.49 8.86 -1.60
CA GLY A 213 18.45 7.48 -1.12
C GLY A 213 19.77 6.75 -1.30
N ARG A 214 20.45 6.97 -2.43
CA ARG A 214 21.77 6.40 -2.66
C ARG A 214 22.79 6.95 -1.66
N ARG A 215 22.85 8.26 -1.45
CA ARG A 215 23.77 8.88 -0.47
C ARG A 215 23.50 8.36 0.94
N ALA A 216 22.25 8.33 1.39
CA ALA A 216 21.89 7.82 2.70
C ALA A 216 22.31 6.35 2.88
N GLY A 217 22.14 5.52 1.85
CA GLY A 217 22.59 4.14 1.84
C GLY A 217 24.11 4.04 1.93
N GLU A 218 24.86 4.78 1.13
CA GLU A 218 26.33 4.82 1.13
C GLU A 218 26.87 5.30 2.49
N ASP A 219 26.26 6.30 3.11
CA ASP A 219 26.66 6.79 4.43
C ASP A 219 26.48 5.70 5.51
N LEU A 220 25.34 5.01 5.53
CA LEU A 220 25.08 3.92 6.47
C LEU A 220 26.06 2.73 6.25
N ILE A 221 26.37 2.39 4.99
CA ILE A 221 27.36 1.37 4.65
C ILE A 221 28.75 1.80 5.15
N ALA A 222 29.13 3.05 4.95
CA ALA A 222 30.41 3.58 5.41
C ALA A 222 30.52 3.56 6.95
N GLU A 223 29.41 3.71 7.67
CA GLU A 223 29.34 3.55 9.14
C GLU A 223 29.36 2.08 9.58
N GLY A 224 29.28 1.15 8.64
CA GLY A 224 29.40 -0.29 8.82
C GLY A 224 28.08 -1.06 8.86
N ALA A 225 26.96 -0.48 8.48
CA ALA A 225 25.73 -1.23 8.28
C ALA A 225 25.85 -2.18 7.09
N ASP A 226 25.48 -3.45 7.27
CA ASP A 226 25.44 -4.44 6.20
C ASP A 226 24.02 -4.87 5.81
N ILE A 227 23.01 -4.38 6.55
CA ILE A 227 21.59 -4.56 6.20
C ILE A 227 20.88 -3.22 6.40
N ILE A 228 20.20 -2.72 5.36
CA ILE A 228 19.58 -1.40 5.39
C ILE A 228 18.09 -1.49 5.00
N MET A 229 17.22 -0.84 5.79
CA MET A 229 15.78 -0.67 5.51
C MET A 229 15.47 0.80 5.24
N PRO A 230 15.39 1.24 3.97
CA PRO A 230 15.00 2.61 3.61
C PRO A 230 13.48 2.76 3.67
N VAL A 231 12.95 3.56 4.59
CA VAL A 231 11.50 3.82 4.72
C VAL A 231 11.15 5.10 3.97
N ALA A 232 11.25 5.05 2.65
CA ALA A 232 11.20 6.25 1.83
C ALA A 232 10.63 6.03 0.41
N GLY A 233 9.83 4.98 0.20
CA GLY A 233 9.25 4.69 -1.13
C GLY A 233 10.32 4.61 -2.23
N PRO A 234 10.13 5.29 -3.38
CA PRO A 234 11.05 5.21 -4.51
C PRO A 234 12.46 5.74 -4.24
N VAL A 235 12.65 6.58 -3.22
CA VAL A 235 13.99 6.99 -2.73
C VAL A 235 14.84 5.77 -2.37
N GLY A 236 14.21 4.73 -1.80
CA GLY A 236 14.86 3.47 -1.45
C GLY A 236 15.46 2.70 -2.62
N LEU A 237 15.01 2.95 -3.87
CA LEU A 237 15.64 2.37 -5.07
C LEU A 237 17.10 2.85 -5.25
N GLY A 238 17.37 4.10 -4.84
CA GLY A 238 18.75 4.60 -4.79
C GLY A 238 19.61 3.85 -3.76
N THR A 239 19.04 3.54 -2.59
CA THR A 239 19.70 2.70 -1.59
C THR A 239 19.94 1.28 -2.12
N ALA A 240 18.98 0.70 -2.82
CA ALA A 240 19.15 -0.61 -3.46
C ALA A 240 20.29 -0.62 -4.46
N ALA A 241 20.46 0.46 -5.24
CA ALA A 241 21.60 0.61 -6.14
C ALA A 241 22.92 0.69 -5.37
N ALA A 242 22.99 1.47 -4.26
CA ALA A 242 24.16 1.51 -3.40
C ALA A 242 24.52 0.13 -2.81
N VAL A 243 23.52 -0.58 -2.27
CA VAL A 243 23.69 -1.94 -1.72
C VAL A 243 24.22 -2.90 -2.79
N LYS A 244 23.68 -2.84 -4.03
CA LYS A 244 24.13 -3.68 -5.15
C LYS A 244 25.60 -3.43 -5.53
N ASP A 245 26.08 -2.20 -5.37
CA ASP A 245 27.47 -1.83 -5.65
C ASP A 245 28.44 -2.21 -4.49
N HIS A 246 27.91 -2.63 -3.33
CA HIS A 246 28.69 -3.00 -2.15
C HIS A 246 28.47 -4.47 -1.77
N PRO A 247 29.27 -5.42 -2.33
CA PRO A 247 29.10 -6.86 -2.06
C PRO A 247 29.14 -7.19 -0.57
N GLY A 248 28.18 -8.01 -0.13
CA GLY A 248 28.05 -8.41 1.28
C GLY A 248 27.08 -7.55 2.08
N THR A 249 26.49 -6.52 1.46
CA THR A 249 25.38 -5.77 2.03
C THR A 249 24.03 -6.27 1.49
N MET A 250 22.97 -6.07 2.25
CA MET A 250 21.61 -6.50 1.93
C MET A 250 20.62 -5.36 2.16
N LEU A 251 19.49 -5.43 1.47
CA LEU A 251 18.40 -4.47 1.58
C LEU A 251 17.15 -5.13 2.19
N ILE A 252 16.37 -4.37 2.93
CA ILE A 252 15.00 -4.70 3.29
C ILE A 252 14.09 -3.69 2.60
N GLY A 253 13.24 -4.18 1.66
CA GLY A 253 12.27 -3.34 0.97
C GLY A 253 11.11 -2.93 1.87
N VAL A 254 10.28 -1.98 1.40
CA VAL A 254 9.08 -1.51 2.11
C VAL A 254 7.85 -1.50 1.20
N ASP A 255 6.66 -1.52 1.80
CA ASP A 255 5.33 -1.46 1.20
C ASP A 255 4.91 -2.69 0.41
N THR A 256 5.75 -3.23 -0.43
CA THR A 256 5.49 -4.39 -1.29
C THR A 256 6.69 -5.31 -1.37
N ASP A 257 6.53 -6.47 -2.01
CA ASP A 257 7.65 -7.38 -2.28
C ASP A 257 8.54 -6.83 -3.41
N TRP A 258 9.73 -6.36 -3.04
CA TRP A 258 10.67 -5.76 -3.99
C TRP A 258 11.30 -6.77 -4.96
N CYS A 259 11.29 -8.05 -4.63
CA CYS A 259 11.65 -9.08 -5.62
C CYS A 259 10.67 -9.17 -6.77
N ILE A 260 9.44 -8.64 -6.60
CA ILE A 260 8.42 -8.54 -7.64
C ILE A 260 8.40 -7.15 -8.27
N SER A 261 8.30 -6.09 -7.45
CA SER A 261 8.10 -4.72 -7.94
C SER A 261 9.37 -4.05 -8.47
N ALA A 262 10.54 -4.47 -7.96
CA ALA A 262 11.87 -3.97 -8.33
C ALA A 262 12.83 -5.16 -8.54
N ALA A 263 12.44 -6.12 -9.37
CA ALA A 263 13.08 -7.42 -9.54
C ALA A 263 14.59 -7.36 -9.86
N GLU A 264 15.06 -6.26 -10.45
CA GLU A 264 16.47 -6.00 -10.72
C GLU A 264 17.35 -5.88 -9.46
N TYR A 265 16.72 -5.68 -8.31
CA TYR A 265 17.38 -5.62 -7.00
C TYR A 265 17.17 -6.88 -6.15
N CYS A 266 16.37 -7.86 -6.61
CA CYS A 266 16.09 -9.09 -5.85
C CYS A 266 17.37 -9.78 -5.33
N PRO A 267 18.50 -9.83 -6.08
CA PRO A 267 19.75 -10.44 -5.58
C PRO A 267 20.35 -9.81 -4.33
N VAL A 268 19.89 -8.65 -3.90
CA VAL A 268 20.35 -7.98 -2.68
C VAL A 268 19.21 -7.74 -1.66
N VAL A 269 17.97 -8.11 -2.00
CA VAL A 269 16.80 -7.94 -1.12
C VAL A 269 16.61 -9.15 -0.22
N LEU A 270 16.95 -9.00 1.06
CA LEU A 270 16.77 -10.05 2.08
C LEU A 270 15.28 -10.38 2.32
N THR A 271 14.45 -9.39 2.38
CA THR A 271 12.99 -9.44 2.49
C THR A 271 12.40 -8.05 2.23
N SER A 272 11.09 -7.91 2.33
CA SER A 272 10.40 -6.60 2.34
C SER A 272 9.36 -6.55 3.45
N VAL A 273 9.23 -5.40 4.13
CA VAL A 273 8.11 -5.12 5.04
C VAL A 273 6.91 -4.74 4.20
N MET A 274 5.98 -5.66 4.06
CA MET A 274 4.80 -5.49 3.21
C MET A 274 3.66 -4.78 3.93
N LYS A 275 3.01 -3.91 3.21
CA LYS A 275 1.79 -3.21 3.57
C LYS A 275 0.74 -3.48 2.50
N ASN A 276 -0.24 -4.35 2.80
CA ASN A 276 -1.18 -4.88 1.81
C ASN A 276 -2.28 -3.87 1.45
N MET A 277 -1.86 -2.65 1.06
CA MET A 277 -2.72 -1.55 0.66
C MET A 277 -3.68 -1.92 -0.47
N HIS A 278 -3.23 -2.74 -1.42
CA HIS A 278 -4.05 -3.21 -2.54
C HIS A 278 -5.32 -3.94 -2.09
N ILE A 279 -5.23 -4.75 -1.03
CA ILE A 279 -6.39 -5.44 -0.46
C ILE A 279 -7.30 -4.44 0.26
N ALA A 280 -6.73 -3.55 1.08
CA ALA A 280 -7.51 -2.57 1.84
C ALA A 280 -8.26 -1.59 0.91
N VAL A 281 -7.61 -1.10 -0.15
CA VAL A 281 -8.22 -0.24 -1.19
C VAL A 281 -9.35 -0.98 -1.92
N ARG A 282 -9.09 -2.21 -2.41
CA ARG A 282 -10.11 -3.03 -3.07
C ARG A 282 -11.32 -3.25 -2.17
N ASP A 283 -11.11 -3.56 -0.88
CA ASP A 283 -12.18 -3.83 0.08
C ASP A 283 -12.98 -2.57 0.44
N ALA A 284 -12.33 -1.41 0.55
CA ALA A 284 -13.00 -0.12 0.72
C ALA A 284 -13.94 0.19 -0.47
N ILE A 285 -13.46 -0.04 -1.69
CA ILE A 285 -14.26 0.12 -2.91
C ILE A 285 -15.43 -0.86 -2.94
N LYS A 286 -15.20 -2.12 -2.54
CA LYS A 286 -16.26 -3.13 -2.43
C LYS A 286 -17.35 -2.68 -1.48
N MET A 287 -17.01 -2.25 -0.27
CA MET A 287 -17.97 -1.74 0.70
C MET A 287 -18.79 -0.56 0.15
N ALA A 288 -18.14 0.36 -0.55
CA ALA A 288 -18.81 1.52 -1.13
C ALA A 288 -19.79 1.13 -2.24
N LYS A 289 -19.39 0.22 -3.14
CA LYS A 289 -20.23 -0.29 -4.22
C LYS A 289 -21.44 -1.08 -3.72
N GLU A 290 -21.24 -1.91 -2.68
CA GLU A 290 -22.28 -2.75 -2.09
C GLU A 290 -23.19 -2.00 -1.10
N GLY A 291 -22.95 -0.70 -0.86
CA GLY A 291 -23.75 0.13 0.05
C GLY A 291 -23.53 -0.18 1.55
N THR A 292 -22.47 -0.89 1.89
CA THR A 292 -22.09 -1.23 3.27
C THR A 292 -21.01 -0.33 3.84
N PHE A 293 -20.59 0.68 3.08
CA PHE A 293 -19.53 1.62 3.46
C PHE A 293 -19.89 2.38 4.73
N GLN A 294 -18.98 2.39 5.68
CA GLN A 294 -19.05 3.19 6.89
C GLN A 294 -17.72 3.93 7.08
N GLY A 295 -17.82 5.21 7.47
CA GLY A 295 -16.64 5.95 7.92
C GLY A 295 -16.06 5.34 9.19
N GLY A 296 -14.76 5.57 9.40
CA GLY A 296 -14.03 5.00 10.53
C GLY A 296 -12.60 4.67 10.17
N VAL A 297 -12.06 3.62 10.78
CA VAL A 297 -10.66 3.21 10.60
C VAL A 297 -10.59 1.71 10.34
N TYR A 298 -9.91 1.32 9.26
CA TYR A 298 -9.36 -0.02 9.07
C TYR A 298 -7.91 -0.02 9.55
N VAL A 299 -7.51 -1.06 10.26
CA VAL A 299 -6.12 -1.28 10.68
C VAL A 299 -5.63 -2.60 10.12
N GLY A 300 -4.70 -2.54 9.18
CA GLY A 300 -3.98 -3.71 8.67
C GLY A 300 -2.94 -4.18 9.68
N THR A 301 -2.99 -5.45 10.10
CA THR A 301 -2.12 -6.06 11.11
C THR A 301 -1.55 -7.38 10.61
N LEU A 302 -0.54 -7.96 11.27
CA LEU A 302 -0.10 -9.34 11.03
C LEU A 302 -1.24 -10.34 11.22
N LYS A 303 -2.17 -10.05 12.13
CA LYS A 303 -3.28 -10.96 12.45
C LYS A 303 -4.29 -11.07 11.33
N ASN A 304 -4.60 -9.96 10.64
CA ASN A 304 -5.56 -9.94 9.53
C ASN A 304 -4.89 -9.98 8.15
N GLY A 305 -3.56 -10.11 8.11
CA GLY A 305 -2.80 -10.14 6.86
C GLY A 305 -2.65 -8.78 6.18
N GLY A 306 -2.97 -7.68 6.87
CA GLY A 306 -2.80 -6.33 6.36
C GLY A 306 -1.35 -5.87 6.28
N VAL A 307 -0.46 -6.46 7.08
CA VAL A 307 1.00 -6.31 7.01
C VAL A 307 1.68 -7.67 7.10
N GLY A 308 2.96 -7.74 6.72
CA GLY A 308 3.76 -8.96 6.78
C GLY A 308 5.19 -8.72 6.29
N ILE A 309 5.99 -9.77 6.25
CA ILE A 309 7.28 -9.76 5.53
C ILE A 309 7.17 -10.63 4.29
N ALA A 310 7.88 -10.21 3.23
CA ALA A 310 7.97 -10.98 1.99
C ALA A 310 8.76 -12.29 2.19
N PRO A 311 8.60 -13.28 1.30
CA PRO A 311 9.52 -14.43 1.26
C PRO A 311 10.97 -13.96 1.11
N PHE A 312 11.90 -14.81 1.53
CA PHE A 312 13.34 -14.49 1.45
C PHE A 312 13.93 -14.68 0.05
N HIS A 313 13.17 -15.20 -0.88
CA HIS A 313 13.55 -15.40 -2.29
C HIS A 313 14.96 -16.01 -2.45
N GLU A 314 15.91 -15.26 -3.03
CA GLU A 314 17.28 -15.73 -3.25
C GLU A 314 18.06 -15.97 -1.94
N PHE A 315 17.64 -15.38 -0.82
CA PHE A 315 18.23 -15.59 0.50
C PHE A 315 17.58 -16.74 1.29
N ASP A 316 16.60 -17.46 0.73
CA ASP A 316 15.85 -18.46 1.50
C ASP A 316 16.79 -19.55 2.07
N ASP A 317 17.74 -20.03 1.30
CA ASP A 317 18.72 -21.02 1.75
C ASP A 317 19.77 -20.45 2.72
N ASP A 318 20.01 -19.13 2.68
CA ASP A 318 20.98 -18.44 3.55
C ASP A 318 20.40 -18.10 4.93
N VAL A 319 19.07 -17.97 5.05
CA VAL A 319 18.41 -17.74 6.36
C VAL A 319 18.37 -19.05 7.14
N PRO A 320 19.02 -19.13 8.32
CA PRO A 320 19.07 -20.36 9.10
C PRO A 320 17.66 -20.86 9.45
N ALA A 321 17.45 -22.18 9.40
CA ALA A 321 16.16 -22.78 9.74
C ALA A 321 15.71 -22.46 11.18
N SER A 322 16.66 -22.32 12.11
CA SER A 322 16.38 -21.88 13.47
C SER A 322 15.82 -20.46 13.52
N LEU A 323 16.40 -19.54 12.72
CA LEU A 323 15.93 -18.15 12.64
C LEU A 323 14.54 -18.05 11.99
N LYS A 324 14.26 -18.86 10.97
CA LYS A 324 12.91 -18.98 10.38
C LYS A 324 11.89 -19.43 11.41
N ALA A 325 12.20 -20.47 12.20
CA ALA A 325 11.32 -20.94 13.28
C ALA A 325 11.11 -19.88 14.37
N GLU A 326 12.16 -19.14 14.72
CA GLU A 326 12.05 -18.04 15.69
C GLU A 326 11.17 -16.90 15.17
N LEU A 327 11.26 -16.55 13.89
CA LEU A 327 10.41 -15.54 13.27
C LEU A 327 8.92 -15.93 13.33
N GLU A 328 8.59 -17.22 13.17
CA GLU A 328 7.22 -17.71 13.33
C GLU A 328 6.72 -17.57 14.79
N GLU A 329 7.59 -17.88 15.78
CA GLU A 329 7.27 -17.70 17.21
C GLU A 329 7.07 -16.22 17.54
N VAL A 330 7.96 -15.34 17.04
CA VAL A 330 7.87 -13.89 17.24
C VAL A 330 6.59 -13.35 16.61
N ALA A 331 6.30 -13.73 15.37
CA ALA A 331 5.07 -13.33 14.69
C ALA A 331 3.81 -13.78 15.47
N LYS A 332 3.84 -15.00 16.05
CA LYS A 332 2.77 -15.47 16.91
C LYS A 332 2.66 -14.60 18.17
N GLY A 333 3.77 -14.29 18.82
CA GLY A 333 3.79 -13.45 20.02
C GLY A 333 3.23 -12.04 19.79
N ILE A 334 3.53 -11.44 18.62
CA ILE A 334 2.99 -10.15 18.21
C ILE A 334 1.47 -10.26 17.98
N LYS A 335 1.00 -11.25 17.22
CA LYS A 335 -0.42 -11.49 16.94
C LYS A 335 -1.24 -11.75 18.22
N ASP A 336 -0.64 -12.36 19.23
CA ASP A 336 -1.25 -12.67 20.53
C ASP A 336 -1.13 -11.49 21.53
N GLY A 337 -0.42 -10.42 21.17
CA GLY A 337 -0.19 -9.23 22.00
C GLY A 337 0.75 -9.46 23.18
N THR A 338 1.58 -10.53 23.14
CA THR A 338 2.58 -10.84 24.17
C THR A 338 3.94 -10.20 23.93
N ILE A 339 4.18 -9.71 22.71
CA ILE A 339 5.36 -8.98 22.32
C ILE A 339 4.94 -7.54 21.97
N ASP A 340 5.56 -6.56 22.64
CA ASP A 340 5.40 -5.12 22.37
C ASP A 340 6.33 -4.72 21.22
N THR A 341 5.77 -4.16 20.16
CA THR A 341 6.50 -3.71 18.97
C THR A 341 7.04 -2.28 19.10
N GLY A 342 6.71 -1.61 20.21
CA GLY A 342 7.25 -0.29 20.58
C GLY A 342 6.47 0.91 20.07
N TRP A 343 5.56 0.73 19.12
CA TRP A 343 4.72 1.82 18.63
C TRP A 343 3.57 2.11 19.61
N LYS A 344 3.30 3.43 19.86
CA LYS A 344 2.27 3.88 20.82
C LYS A 344 1.40 4.98 20.22
#